data_9abf3ff3c85b77613386c0d1e3458a45
#
_entry.id   9abf3ff3c85b77613386c0d1e3458a45
#
_cell.length_a   1.000
_cell.length_b   1.000
_cell.length_c   1.000
_cell.angle_alpha   90.00
_cell.angle_beta   90.00
_cell.angle_gamma   90.00
#
_symmetry.space_group_name_H-M   'P 1'
#
loop_
_entity.id
_entity.type
_entity.pdbx_description
1 polymer ?
#
loop_
_entity_poly.entity_id
_entity_poly.type
_entity_poly.pdbx_seq_one_letter_code
_entity_poly.pdbx_strand_id
1 'polypeptide(L)'
;MIVTDAWFPQTNGVVRTLAQTSEWLGRFGHEVRMLTPRDFRSIACPTYPEIRLSLLPRKLVEKSIEDFSPQALHIATEGPLGLAARRYCLRRRLRFTTSYHTQFPQYLRARFPIPIAFSYWALHRFHGAAVRCMVSTQSLRNELQARGFRNLAAWRRGVDTDLFKPGPKSYLSLPRPIAAYVGRVAVEKNVEAFLRMPWEGSKLVIGDGPERARLQALYPTATFTGYRYAEELAAHLAAADVMVFPSLTDTFGLVNLEAMACGVPVAAFPVNGPIDVIQDGVTGALDHDLGKAARRALTLDPKACRENAVRCGWDASAREFEGNLVACQSNQSSRGAWAMDAGQGAAAGVGS
;
A
#
# COMPACT_ATOMS: atom_id res chain seq x y z
N MET A 1 17.31 -5.55 -3.90
CA MET A 1 16.99 -5.80 -2.46
C MET A 1 15.92 -4.82 -1.99
N ILE A 2 14.97 -5.28 -1.18
CA ILE A 2 13.95 -4.44 -0.54
C ILE A 2 14.07 -4.61 0.98
N VAL A 3 14.20 -3.50 1.71
CA VAL A 3 14.33 -3.46 3.18
C VAL A 3 13.03 -2.91 3.77
N THR A 4 12.43 -3.63 4.71
CA THR A 4 11.15 -3.24 5.31
C THR A 4 11.05 -3.69 6.78
N ASP A 5 10.46 -2.85 7.63
CA ASP A 5 10.05 -3.20 9.00
C ASP A 5 8.61 -3.75 9.06
N ALA A 6 7.86 -3.62 7.96
CA ALA A 6 6.50 -4.15 7.81
C ALA A 6 6.52 -5.46 7.02
N TRP A 7 6.28 -6.58 7.71
CA TRP A 7 6.23 -7.91 7.10
C TRP A 7 5.29 -8.84 7.85
N PHE A 8 5.00 -10.00 7.28
CA PHE A 8 4.19 -11.02 7.95
C PHE A 8 4.70 -11.32 9.37
N PRO A 9 3.81 -11.58 10.36
CA PRO A 9 2.36 -11.82 10.25
C PRO A 9 1.47 -10.56 10.23
N GLN A 10 2.01 -9.35 10.09
CA GLN A 10 1.20 -8.15 9.98
C GLN A 10 0.27 -8.22 8.77
N THR A 11 -1.03 -7.93 8.99
CA THR A 11 -2.03 -7.86 7.93
C THR A 11 -2.34 -6.40 7.63
N ASN A 12 -1.60 -5.80 6.70
CA ASN A 12 -1.80 -4.41 6.29
C ASN A 12 -1.44 -4.19 4.81
N GLY A 13 -1.82 -3.04 4.27
CA GLY A 13 -1.60 -2.69 2.87
C GLY A 13 -0.13 -2.60 2.45
N VAL A 14 0.79 -2.28 3.38
CA VAL A 14 2.22 -2.19 3.10
C VAL A 14 2.79 -3.58 2.82
N VAL A 15 2.50 -4.55 3.71
CA VAL A 15 2.94 -5.94 3.56
C VAL A 15 2.42 -6.54 2.26
N ARG A 16 1.12 -6.36 1.97
CA ARG A 16 0.52 -6.86 0.71
C ARG A 16 1.16 -6.24 -0.53
N THR A 17 1.36 -4.92 -0.51
CA THR A 17 2.01 -4.21 -1.62
C THR A 17 3.42 -4.74 -1.87
N LEU A 18 4.24 -4.87 -0.82
CA LEU A 18 5.62 -5.32 -0.95
C LEU A 18 5.71 -6.79 -1.36
N ALA A 19 4.83 -7.66 -0.86
CA ALA A 19 4.76 -9.06 -1.23
C ALA A 19 4.42 -9.22 -2.72
N GLN A 20 3.36 -8.55 -3.19
CA GLN A 20 2.96 -8.57 -4.60
C GLN A 20 4.04 -7.97 -5.51
N THR A 21 4.65 -6.85 -5.10
CA THR A 21 5.75 -6.25 -5.87
C THR A 21 6.93 -7.20 -5.99
N SER A 22 7.33 -7.86 -4.88
CA SER A 22 8.42 -8.85 -4.89
C SER A 22 8.12 -10.03 -5.81
N GLU A 23 6.89 -10.54 -5.77
CA GLU A 23 6.45 -11.65 -6.63
C GLU A 23 6.51 -11.27 -8.11
N TRP A 24 5.95 -10.12 -8.49
CA TRP A 24 5.96 -9.66 -9.88
C TRP A 24 7.36 -9.33 -10.40
N LEU A 25 8.24 -8.75 -9.57
CA LEU A 25 9.64 -8.56 -9.94
C LEU A 25 10.32 -9.90 -10.20
N GLY A 26 10.04 -10.94 -9.41
CA GLY A 26 10.50 -12.31 -9.68
C GLY A 26 10.00 -12.83 -11.03
N ARG A 27 8.72 -12.61 -11.37
CA ARG A 27 8.16 -12.96 -12.68
C ARG A 27 8.79 -12.18 -13.84
N PHE A 28 9.31 -10.98 -13.58
CA PHE A 28 10.07 -10.20 -14.58
C PHE A 28 11.54 -10.64 -14.71
N GLY A 29 11.96 -11.67 -13.96
CA GLY A 29 13.31 -12.24 -14.04
C GLY A 29 14.31 -11.63 -13.05
N HIS A 30 13.86 -10.80 -12.08
CA HIS A 30 14.73 -10.25 -11.06
C HIS A 30 14.91 -11.21 -9.89
N GLU A 31 16.13 -11.30 -9.36
CA GLU A 31 16.38 -11.89 -8.04
C GLU A 31 16.04 -10.87 -6.96
N VAL A 32 15.02 -11.14 -6.16
CA VAL A 32 14.53 -10.24 -5.11
C VAL A 32 14.86 -10.78 -3.73
N ARG A 33 15.70 -10.05 -2.99
CA ARG A 33 15.95 -10.30 -1.56
C ARG A 33 15.13 -9.33 -0.73
N MET A 34 14.22 -9.89 0.07
CA MET A 34 13.51 -9.14 1.12
C MET A 34 14.32 -9.20 2.41
N LEU A 35 14.57 -8.04 3.03
CA LEU A 35 15.17 -7.94 4.36
C LEU A 35 14.10 -7.44 5.33
N THR A 36 13.70 -8.31 6.25
CA THR A 36 12.49 -8.16 7.05
C THR A 36 12.76 -8.40 8.54
N PRO A 37 11.86 -8.06 9.46
CA PRO A 37 12.03 -8.35 10.89
C PRO A 37 12.19 -9.84 11.24
N ARG A 38 11.80 -10.75 10.33
CA ARG A 38 11.99 -12.20 10.51
C ARG A 38 13.47 -12.63 10.52
N ASP A 39 14.32 -11.85 9.86
CA ASP A 39 15.75 -12.09 9.76
C ASP A 39 16.51 -11.63 11.01
N PHE A 40 15.80 -11.04 12.02
CA PHE A 40 16.41 -10.36 13.18
C PHE A 40 15.75 -10.77 14.50
N ARG A 41 16.51 -10.63 15.59
CA ARG A 41 15.90 -10.59 16.91
C ARG A 41 15.03 -9.34 17.03
N SER A 42 13.79 -9.49 17.45
CA SER A 42 12.81 -8.41 17.48
C SER A 42 11.93 -8.47 18.71
N ILE A 43 11.44 -7.32 19.13
CA ILE A 43 10.43 -7.17 20.20
C ILE A 43 9.11 -6.69 19.60
N ALA A 44 8.01 -6.98 20.28
CA ALA A 44 6.72 -6.43 19.92
C ALA A 44 6.68 -4.93 20.18
N CYS A 45 6.09 -4.15 19.28
CA CYS A 45 5.80 -2.74 19.55
C CYS A 45 4.73 -2.64 20.66
N PRO A 46 4.93 -1.85 21.73
CA PRO A 46 4.01 -1.82 22.87
C PRO A 46 2.55 -1.51 22.52
N THR A 47 2.32 -0.68 21.50
CA THR A 47 0.97 -0.27 21.06
C THR A 47 0.40 -1.13 19.95
N TYR A 48 1.24 -1.94 19.29
CA TYR A 48 0.91 -2.82 18.17
C TYR A 48 1.77 -4.07 18.21
N PRO A 49 1.38 -5.08 19.01
CA PRO A 49 2.20 -6.28 19.21
C PRO A 49 2.53 -7.05 17.94
N GLU A 50 1.70 -6.90 16.89
CA GLU A 50 1.94 -7.47 15.56
C GLU A 50 3.09 -6.78 14.81
N ILE A 51 3.44 -5.54 15.18
CA ILE A 51 4.61 -4.84 14.62
C ILE A 51 5.85 -5.28 15.41
N ARG A 52 6.80 -5.87 14.69
CA ARG A 52 8.05 -6.35 15.27
C ARG A 52 9.16 -5.33 15.05
N LEU A 53 9.74 -4.83 16.13
CA LEU A 53 10.86 -3.88 16.08
C LEU A 53 12.17 -4.66 16.21
N SER A 54 12.99 -4.62 15.15
CA SER A 54 14.28 -5.31 15.12
C SER A 54 15.29 -4.67 16.06
N LEU A 55 15.96 -5.49 16.87
CA LEU A 55 16.95 -5.04 17.86
C LEU A 55 18.34 -5.01 17.23
N LEU A 56 19.04 -3.87 17.40
CA LEU A 56 20.43 -3.68 16.98
C LEU A 56 20.73 -4.18 15.54
N PRO A 57 19.88 -3.87 14.54
CA PRO A 57 19.95 -4.54 13.23
C PRO A 57 21.18 -4.14 12.40
N ARG A 58 21.92 -3.11 12.78
CA ARG A 58 22.93 -2.45 11.96
C ARG A 58 23.93 -3.41 11.33
N LYS A 59 24.64 -4.23 12.12
CA LYS A 59 25.70 -5.11 11.61
C LYS A 59 25.15 -6.16 10.63
N LEU A 60 23.97 -6.70 10.95
CA LEU A 60 23.32 -7.73 10.12
C LEU A 60 22.78 -7.15 8.81
N VAL A 61 22.20 -5.94 8.85
CA VAL A 61 21.77 -5.21 7.64
C VAL A 61 22.96 -4.93 6.73
N GLU A 62 24.06 -4.38 7.29
CA GLU A 62 25.31 -4.12 6.56
C GLU A 62 25.81 -5.39 5.88
N LYS A 63 25.95 -6.48 6.65
CA LYS A 63 26.38 -7.78 6.13
C LYS A 63 25.43 -8.30 5.03
N SER A 64 24.12 -8.25 5.24
CA SER A 64 23.15 -8.73 4.25
C SER A 64 23.20 -7.95 2.94
N ILE A 65 23.48 -6.63 2.99
CA ILE A 65 23.66 -5.83 1.78
C ILE A 65 24.98 -6.16 1.09
N GLU A 66 26.06 -6.36 1.84
CA GLU A 66 27.36 -6.73 1.29
C GLU A 66 27.34 -8.13 0.66
N ASP A 67 26.79 -9.13 1.35
CA ASP A 67 26.70 -10.52 0.87
C ASP A 67 25.82 -10.65 -0.39
N PHE A 68 24.72 -9.89 -0.47
CA PHE A 68 23.81 -9.93 -1.64
C PHE A 68 24.28 -9.03 -2.78
N SER A 69 25.04 -7.97 -2.49
CA SER A 69 25.56 -7.00 -3.47
C SER A 69 24.47 -6.49 -4.44
N PRO A 70 23.37 -5.88 -3.97
CA PRO A 70 22.21 -5.57 -4.78
C PRO A 70 22.56 -4.52 -5.87
N GLN A 71 22.06 -4.75 -7.09
CA GLN A 71 22.10 -3.75 -8.16
C GLN A 71 21.22 -2.53 -7.84
N ALA A 72 20.08 -2.75 -7.19
CA ALA A 72 19.17 -1.71 -6.72
C ALA A 72 18.74 -1.97 -5.27
N LEU A 73 18.62 -0.92 -4.46
CA LEU A 73 18.21 -0.99 -3.07
C LEU A 73 17.03 -0.06 -2.82
N HIS A 74 15.94 -0.62 -2.31
CA HIS A 74 14.74 0.09 -1.91
C HIS A 74 14.51 -0.04 -0.41
N ILE A 75 14.31 1.08 0.27
CA ILE A 75 14.00 1.15 1.70
C ILE A 75 12.53 1.54 1.83
N ALA A 76 11.68 0.56 2.16
CA ALA A 76 10.24 0.72 2.12
C ALA A 76 9.64 1.35 3.38
N THR A 77 10.34 1.31 4.53
CA THR A 77 9.83 1.81 5.80
C THR A 77 10.90 2.55 6.60
N GLU A 78 10.46 3.40 7.53
CA GLU A 78 11.29 4.31 8.34
C GLU A 78 11.70 3.71 9.69
N GLY A 79 11.43 2.42 9.91
CA GLY A 79 11.73 1.71 11.16
C GLY A 79 13.22 1.38 11.35
N PRO A 80 13.57 0.56 12.36
CA PRO A 80 14.95 0.23 12.68
C PRO A 80 15.76 -0.36 11.52
N LEU A 81 15.15 -1.21 10.69
CA LEU A 81 15.80 -1.78 9.50
C LEU A 81 16.04 -0.72 8.43
N GLY A 82 15.02 0.09 8.16
CA GLY A 82 15.14 1.18 7.19
C GLY A 82 16.19 2.22 7.59
N LEU A 83 16.24 2.59 8.87
CA LEU A 83 17.27 3.50 9.40
C LEU A 83 18.69 2.91 9.28
N ALA A 84 18.86 1.61 9.56
CA ALA A 84 20.14 0.92 9.44
C ALA A 84 20.62 0.88 7.98
N ALA A 85 19.74 0.47 7.05
CA ALA A 85 20.04 0.44 5.62
C ALA A 85 20.37 1.83 5.07
N ARG A 86 19.54 2.85 5.41
CA ARG A 86 19.80 4.24 5.02
C ARG A 86 21.17 4.73 5.50
N ARG A 87 21.51 4.46 6.78
CA ARG A 87 22.82 4.84 7.33
C ARG A 87 23.97 4.18 6.58
N TYR A 88 23.83 2.90 6.24
CA TYR A 88 24.82 2.17 5.45
C TYR A 88 24.99 2.79 4.06
N CYS A 89 23.88 3.04 3.34
CA CYS A 89 23.93 3.65 2.01
C CYS A 89 24.63 5.02 2.02
N LEU A 90 24.28 5.88 2.98
CA LEU A 90 24.92 7.21 3.10
C LEU A 90 26.42 7.11 3.37
N ARG A 91 26.84 6.20 4.26
CA ARG A 91 28.25 6.00 4.59
C ARG A 91 29.06 5.47 3.39
N ARG A 92 28.44 4.56 2.62
CA ARG A 92 29.05 3.95 1.42
C ARG A 92 28.77 4.75 0.14
N ARG A 93 28.08 5.87 0.22
CA ARG A 93 27.64 6.71 -0.92
C ARG A 93 26.84 5.93 -1.97
N LEU A 94 26.08 4.92 -1.54
CA LEU A 94 25.20 4.16 -2.41
C LEU A 94 23.92 4.94 -2.69
N ARG A 95 23.45 4.89 -3.93
CA ARG A 95 22.14 5.43 -4.32
C ARG A 95 21.06 4.44 -3.93
N PHE A 96 19.92 4.95 -3.47
CA PHE A 96 18.79 4.13 -3.05
C PHE A 96 17.46 4.86 -3.29
N THR A 97 16.38 4.12 -3.26
CA THR A 97 15.01 4.64 -3.32
C THR A 97 14.27 4.35 -2.03
N THR A 98 13.23 5.13 -1.76
CA THR A 98 12.32 4.93 -0.61
C THR A 98 10.87 4.98 -1.05
N SER A 99 9.95 4.60 -0.17
CA SER A 99 8.52 4.80 -0.35
C SER A 99 7.86 5.38 0.90
N TYR A 100 6.88 6.24 0.68
CA TYR A 100 6.03 6.81 1.71
C TYR A 100 4.71 6.05 1.73
N HIS A 101 4.54 5.13 2.67
CA HIS A 101 3.38 4.24 2.71
C HIS A 101 2.26 4.71 3.64
N THR A 102 2.60 5.42 4.72
CA THR A 102 1.68 5.68 5.82
C THR A 102 1.74 7.14 6.23
N GLN A 103 0.58 7.75 6.50
CA GLN A 103 0.51 9.10 7.09
C GLN A 103 0.94 9.07 8.57
N PHE A 104 2.18 8.65 8.81
CA PHE A 104 2.75 8.47 10.13
C PHE A 104 2.63 9.69 11.06
N PRO A 105 2.80 10.95 10.56
CA PRO A 105 2.63 12.14 11.38
C PRO A 105 1.23 12.27 11.98
N GLN A 106 0.19 11.95 11.22
CA GLN A 106 -1.20 12.00 11.67
C GLN A 106 -1.48 10.93 12.73
N TYR A 107 -0.95 9.70 12.53
CA TYR A 107 -1.07 8.62 13.52
C TYR A 107 -0.34 8.93 14.83
N LEU A 108 0.86 9.49 14.76
CA LEU A 108 1.61 9.91 15.94
C LEU A 108 0.89 11.01 16.71
N ARG A 109 0.38 12.03 16.01
CA ARG A 109 -0.36 13.13 16.64
C ARG A 109 -1.64 12.67 17.33
N ALA A 110 -2.34 11.68 16.74
CA ALA A 110 -3.57 11.15 17.33
C ALA A 110 -3.34 10.40 18.67
N ARG A 111 -2.10 10.01 18.97
CA ARG A 111 -1.75 9.19 20.14
C ARG A 111 -0.79 9.83 21.11
N PHE A 112 0.06 10.71 20.62
CA PHE A 112 1.11 11.35 21.39
C PHE A 112 1.10 12.86 21.13
N PRO A 113 1.42 13.70 22.13
CA PRO A 113 1.48 15.15 21.96
C PRO A 113 2.74 15.59 21.18
N ILE A 114 3.05 14.90 20.08
CA ILE A 114 4.20 15.21 19.22
C ILE A 114 3.76 16.24 18.17
N PRO A 115 4.46 17.39 18.05
CA PRO A 115 4.19 18.35 17.02
C PRO A 115 4.32 17.73 15.62
N ILE A 116 3.30 17.91 14.79
CA ILE A 116 3.27 17.33 13.44
C ILE A 116 4.44 17.78 12.57
N ALA A 117 4.90 19.02 12.79
CA ALA A 117 6.06 19.59 12.09
C ALA A 117 7.35 18.79 12.35
N PHE A 118 7.57 18.32 13.58
CA PHE A 118 8.72 17.50 13.93
C PHE A 118 8.69 16.14 13.21
N SER A 119 7.52 15.51 13.16
CA SER A 119 7.34 14.24 12.43
C SER A 119 7.63 14.42 10.93
N TYR A 120 7.13 15.49 10.30
CA TYR A 120 7.44 15.78 8.90
C TYR A 120 8.91 16.14 8.68
N TRP A 121 9.55 16.86 9.61
CA TRP A 121 11.00 17.13 9.54
C TRP A 121 11.82 15.82 9.54
N ALA A 122 11.48 14.88 10.43
CA ALA A 122 12.15 13.58 10.50
C ALA A 122 11.98 12.78 9.20
N LEU A 123 10.75 12.74 8.66
CA LEU A 123 10.45 12.06 7.40
C LEU A 123 11.14 12.73 6.21
N HIS A 124 11.13 14.07 6.15
CA HIS A 124 11.87 14.82 5.13
C HIS A 124 13.37 14.50 5.15
N ARG A 125 13.96 14.45 6.37
CA ARG A 125 15.36 14.06 6.52
C ARG A 125 15.61 12.61 6.10
N PHE A 126 14.64 11.69 6.36
CA PHE A 126 14.77 10.29 5.97
C PHE A 126 14.69 10.12 4.46
N HIS A 127 13.63 10.59 3.83
CA HIS A 127 13.36 10.39 2.40
C HIS A 127 14.15 11.33 1.50
N GLY A 128 14.51 12.52 1.97
CA GLY A 128 15.25 13.50 1.19
C GLY A 128 16.66 13.05 0.80
N ALA A 129 17.21 12.02 1.47
CA ALA A 129 18.48 11.42 1.10
C ALA A 129 18.38 10.37 -0.03
N ALA A 130 17.19 9.90 -0.34
CA ALA A 130 16.93 8.97 -1.43
C ALA A 130 16.92 9.70 -2.78
N VAL A 131 17.27 8.99 -3.86
CA VAL A 131 17.15 9.53 -5.22
C VAL A 131 15.69 9.74 -5.59
N ARG A 132 14.82 8.81 -5.19
CA ARG A 132 13.37 8.89 -5.37
C ARG A 132 12.66 8.40 -4.11
N CYS A 133 11.60 9.10 -3.73
CA CYS A 133 10.63 8.68 -2.72
C CYS A 133 9.31 8.38 -3.44
N MET A 134 8.91 7.12 -3.46
CA MET A 134 7.72 6.67 -4.17
C MET A 134 6.47 6.91 -3.34
N VAL A 135 5.43 7.47 -3.96
CA VAL A 135 4.12 7.79 -3.35
C VAL A 135 2.98 7.19 -4.15
N SER A 136 1.90 6.82 -3.45
CA SER A 136 0.80 6.04 -4.04
C SER A 136 -0.24 6.86 -4.80
N THR A 137 -0.40 8.14 -4.46
CA THR A 137 -1.48 8.99 -4.98
C THR A 137 -1.00 10.39 -5.33
N GLN A 138 -1.74 11.06 -6.23
CA GLN A 138 -1.41 12.42 -6.63
C GLN A 138 -1.69 13.43 -5.51
N SER A 139 -2.77 13.25 -4.75
CA SER A 139 -3.09 14.12 -3.62
C SER A 139 -2.00 14.09 -2.55
N LEU A 140 -1.51 12.88 -2.20
CA LEU A 140 -0.39 12.72 -1.27
C LEU A 140 0.89 13.33 -1.82
N ARG A 141 1.15 13.18 -3.12
CA ARG A 141 2.30 13.82 -3.79
C ARG A 141 2.23 15.34 -3.65
N ASN A 142 1.07 15.94 -3.93
CA ASN A 142 0.86 17.38 -3.81
C ASN A 142 1.05 17.86 -2.36
N GLU A 143 0.50 17.11 -1.39
CA GLU A 143 0.67 17.41 0.04
C GLU A 143 2.15 17.40 0.45
N LEU A 144 2.91 16.36 0.07
CA LEU A 144 4.32 16.25 0.40
C LEU A 144 5.17 17.31 -0.34
N GLN A 145 4.83 17.65 -1.59
CA GLN A 145 5.48 18.73 -2.32
C GLN A 145 5.29 20.08 -1.61
N ALA A 146 4.08 20.39 -1.15
CA ALA A 146 3.80 21.59 -0.36
C ALA A 146 4.59 21.63 0.96
N ARG A 147 5.03 20.47 1.47
CA ARG A 147 5.88 20.33 2.66
C ARG A 147 7.38 20.26 2.34
N GLY A 148 7.77 20.55 1.08
CA GLY A 148 9.15 20.66 0.66
C GLY A 148 9.82 19.37 0.17
N PHE A 149 9.10 18.25 0.03
CA PHE A 149 9.67 17.04 -0.59
C PHE A 149 9.82 17.27 -2.10
N ARG A 150 11.03 17.00 -2.63
CA ARG A 150 11.37 17.31 -4.04
C ARG A 150 11.61 16.08 -4.91
N ASN A 151 11.89 14.92 -4.32
CA ASN A 151 12.30 13.69 -4.99
C ASN A 151 11.14 12.67 -5.11
N LEU A 152 9.91 13.15 -5.22
CA LEU A 152 8.71 12.30 -5.25
C LEU A 152 8.51 11.66 -6.64
N ALA A 153 8.24 10.35 -6.64
CA ALA A 153 7.89 9.57 -7.84
C ALA A 153 6.57 8.84 -7.60
N ALA A 154 5.76 8.68 -8.66
CA ALA A 154 4.54 7.91 -8.56
C ALA A 154 4.84 6.41 -8.42
N TRP A 155 4.06 5.73 -7.61
CA TRP A 155 3.99 4.27 -7.53
C TRP A 155 2.59 3.85 -7.11
N ARG A 156 1.72 3.68 -8.09
CA ARG A 156 0.34 3.27 -7.90
C ARG A 156 0.25 1.85 -7.35
N ARG A 157 -0.89 1.53 -6.77
CA ARG A 157 -1.16 0.19 -6.24
C ARG A 157 -1.95 -0.61 -7.24
N GLY A 158 -1.84 -1.94 -7.13
CA GLY A 158 -2.60 -2.87 -7.94
C GLY A 158 -3.66 -3.63 -7.14
N VAL A 159 -4.46 -4.40 -7.87
CA VAL A 159 -5.41 -5.36 -7.33
C VAL A 159 -5.29 -6.68 -8.10
N ASP A 160 -5.50 -7.79 -7.39
CA ASP A 160 -5.61 -9.12 -8.00
C ASP A 160 -7.05 -9.31 -8.50
N THR A 161 -7.24 -9.15 -9.80
CA THR A 161 -8.57 -9.25 -10.43
C THR A 161 -9.02 -10.68 -10.73
N ASP A 162 -8.17 -11.66 -10.58
CA ASP A 162 -8.52 -13.08 -10.66
C ASP A 162 -9.11 -13.55 -9.33
N LEU A 163 -8.55 -13.07 -8.23
CA LEU A 163 -9.05 -13.30 -6.88
C LEU A 163 -10.30 -12.45 -6.59
N PHE A 164 -10.21 -11.14 -6.77
CA PHE A 164 -11.32 -10.21 -6.54
C PHE A 164 -12.12 -10.02 -7.84
N LYS A 165 -13.27 -10.66 -7.93
CA LYS A 165 -14.16 -10.64 -9.08
C LYS A 165 -15.62 -10.70 -8.65
N PRO A 166 -16.56 -10.29 -9.52
CA PRO A 166 -17.98 -10.44 -9.23
C PRO A 166 -18.34 -11.88 -8.86
N GLY A 167 -19.20 -12.02 -7.88
CA GLY A 167 -19.63 -13.30 -7.33
C GLY A 167 -21.13 -13.30 -6.95
N PRO A 168 -21.65 -14.45 -6.48
CA PRO A 168 -23.06 -14.59 -6.16
C PRO A 168 -23.43 -13.73 -4.95
N LYS A 169 -24.46 -12.88 -5.14
CA LYS A 169 -25.01 -12.05 -4.07
C LYS A 169 -25.66 -12.89 -2.94
N SER A 170 -26.02 -14.13 -3.22
CA SER A 170 -26.60 -15.09 -2.26
C SER A 170 -25.57 -15.70 -1.30
N TYR A 171 -24.27 -15.40 -1.45
CA TYR A 171 -23.24 -15.88 -0.52
C TYR A 171 -23.49 -15.44 0.94
N LEU A 172 -24.10 -14.27 1.13
CA LEU A 172 -24.50 -13.77 2.44
C LEU A 172 -26.01 -13.76 2.59
N SER A 173 -26.51 -14.45 3.63
CA SER A 173 -27.93 -14.47 3.99
C SER A 173 -28.29 -13.33 4.94
N LEU A 174 -28.01 -12.08 4.52
CA LEU A 174 -28.30 -10.86 5.29
C LEU A 174 -29.34 -10.02 4.55
N PRO A 175 -30.22 -9.30 5.28
CA PRO A 175 -31.13 -8.32 4.69
C PRO A 175 -30.41 -7.30 3.83
N ARG A 176 -30.91 -7.08 2.62
CA ARG A 176 -30.31 -6.15 1.66
C ARG A 176 -30.97 -4.75 1.73
N PRO A 177 -30.26 -3.68 1.33
CA PRO A 177 -28.90 -3.69 0.80
C PRO A 177 -27.83 -3.89 1.89
N ILE A 178 -26.75 -4.61 1.55
CA ILE A 178 -25.64 -4.88 2.48
C ILE A 178 -24.55 -3.83 2.27
N ALA A 179 -24.33 -2.99 3.28
CA ALA A 179 -23.18 -2.09 3.35
C ALA A 179 -22.04 -2.81 4.08
N ALA A 180 -20.89 -2.94 3.45
CA ALA A 180 -19.71 -3.62 4.02
C ALA A 180 -18.58 -2.65 4.34
N TYR A 181 -17.92 -2.85 5.47
CA TYR A 181 -16.62 -2.31 5.81
C TYR A 181 -15.59 -3.43 5.77
N VAL A 182 -14.42 -3.17 5.20
CA VAL A 182 -13.29 -4.11 5.20
C VAL A 182 -12.04 -3.42 5.74
N GLY A 183 -11.45 -4.01 6.76
CA GLY A 183 -10.18 -3.53 7.31
C GLY A 183 -10.02 -3.73 8.81
N ARG A 184 -8.93 -3.20 9.33
CA ARG A 184 -8.65 -3.22 10.77
C ARG A 184 -9.70 -2.42 11.54
N VAL A 185 -10.24 -3.00 12.59
CA VAL A 185 -11.22 -2.33 13.47
C VAL A 185 -10.47 -1.55 14.55
N ALA A 186 -10.11 -0.29 14.22
CA ALA A 186 -9.29 0.57 15.05
C ALA A 186 -9.73 2.03 14.94
N VAL A 187 -9.35 2.86 15.91
CA VAL A 187 -9.75 4.28 16.01
C VAL A 187 -9.41 5.05 14.73
N GLU A 188 -8.20 4.88 14.20
CA GLU A 188 -7.73 5.56 12.98
C GLU A 188 -8.51 5.20 11.72
N LYS A 189 -9.25 4.08 11.74
CA LYS A 189 -10.10 3.64 10.62
C LYS A 189 -11.53 4.17 10.70
N ASN A 190 -11.87 4.86 11.79
CA ASN A 190 -13.15 5.56 11.95
C ASN A 190 -14.39 4.68 11.68
N VAL A 191 -14.29 3.38 12.07
CA VAL A 191 -15.36 2.38 11.80
C VAL A 191 -16.67 2.78 12.44
N GLU A 192 -16.62 3.51 13.55
CA GLU A 192 -17.82 4.00 14.24
C GLU A 192 -18.66 4.95 13.36
N ALA A 193 -18.05 5.76 12.49
CA ALA A 193 -18.78 6.59 11.54
C ALA A 193 -19.62 5.75 10.56
N PHE A 194 -19.09 4.62 10.09
CA PHE A 194 -19.85 3.65 9.30
C PHE A 194 -21.01 3.04 10.10
N LEU A 195 -20.76 2.66 11.34
CA LEU A 195 -21.77 2.03 12.18
C LEU A 195 -22.89 2.99 12.60
N ARG A 196 -22.57 4.28 12.76
CA ARG A 196 -23.54 5.35 13.07
C ARG A 196 -24.40 5.78 11.89
N MET A 197 -23.92 5.60 10.65
CA MET A 197 -24.66 6.12 9.49
C MET A 197 -26.07 5.47 9.42
N PRO A 198 -27.15 6.21 9.09
CA PRO A 198 -28.46 5.63 8.84
C PRO A 198 -28.44 4.67 7.65
N TRP A 199 -28.93 3.43 7.83
CA TRP A 199 -28.95 2.41 6.79
C TRP A 199 -30.13 1.46 6.98
N GLU A 200 -30.89 1.21 5.92
CA GLU A 200 -32.11 0.40 5.98
C GLU A 200 -31.85 -1.10 5.88
N GLY A 201 -30.67 -1.50 5.36
CA GLY A 201 -30.26 -2.89 5.24
C GLY A 201 -29.28 -3.34 6.32
N SER A 202 -28.42 -4.27 5.97
CA SER A 202 -27.40 -4.82 6.87
C SER A 202 -26.10 -4.06 6.82
N LYS A 203 -25.46 -3.93 7.98
CA LYS A 203 -24.07 -3.46 8.11
C LYS A 203 -23.17 -4.66 8.41
N LEU A 204 -22.15 -4.84 7.58
CA LEU A 204 -21.19 -5.94 7.66
C LEU A 204 -19.78 -5.40 7.92
N VAL A 205 -19.15 -5.80 9.01
CA VAL A 205 -17.76 -5.47 9.34
C VAL A 205 -16.89 -6.70 9.13
N ILE A 206 -16.01 -6.63 8.14
CA ILE A 206 -15.05 -7.69 7.79
C ILE A 206 -13.68 -7.26 8.27
N GLY A 207 -13.26 -7.79 9.39
CA GLY A 207 -11.98 -7.44 10.01
C GLY A 207 -11.99 -7.57 11.52
N ASP A 208 -10.85 -7.31 12.10
CA ASP A 208 -10.63 -7.39 13.54
C ASP A 208 -9.74 -6.25 14.02
N GLY A 209 -9.66 -6.04 15.32
CA GLY A 209 -8.80 -5.02 15.91
C GLY A 209 -9.23 -4.60 17.30
N PRO A 210 -8.48 -3.66 17.91
CA PRO A 210 -8.67 -3.28 19.31
C PRO A 210 -10.07 -2.70 19.62
N GLU A 211 -10.75 -2.10 18.64
CA GLU A 211 -12.08 -1.51 18.84
C GLU A 211 -13.24 -2.49 18.62
N ARG A 212 -12.97 -3.72 18.15
CA ARG A 212 -14.04 -4.66 17.77
C ARG A 212 -15.00 -4.94 18.92
N ALA A 213 -14.48 -5.34 20.08
CA ALA A 213 -15.35 -5.72 21.22
C ALA A 213 -16.24 -4.56 21.66
N ARG A 214 -15.69 -3.33 21.74
CA ARG A 214 -16.43 -2.11 22.09
C ARG A 214 -17.51 -1.81 21.05
N LEU A 215 -17.15 -1.80 19.76
CA LEU A 215 -18.09 -1.46 18.69
C LEU A 215 -19.19 -2.53 18.53
N GLN A 216 -18.86 -3.80 18.67
CA GLN A 216 -19.83 -4.89 18.59
C GLN A 216 -20.86 -4.81 19.73
N ALA A 217 -20.46 -4.41 20.93
CA ALA A 217 -21.36 -4.17 22.05
C ALA A 217 -22.28 -2.95 21.83
N LEU A 218 -21.74 -1.86 21.23
CA LEU A 218 -22.49 -0.62 20.97
C LEU A 218 -23.44 -0.74 19.77
N TYR A 219 -23.12 -1.60 18.80
CA TYR A 219 -23.90 -1.78 17.55
C TYR A 219 -24.26 -3.25 17.32
N PRO A 220 -25.12 -3.84 18.18
CA PRO A 220 -25.42 -5.29 18.16
C PRO A 220 -26.17 -5.74 16.90
N THR A 221 -26.75 -4.84 16.13
CA THR A 221 -27.42 -5.13 14.85
C THR A 221 -26.43 -5.28 13.69
N ALA A 222 -25.18 -4.84 13.84
CA ALA A 222 -24.14 -5.00 12.83
C ALA A 222 -23.49 -6.39 12.92
N THR A 223 -23.21 -6.99 11.78
CA THR A 223 -22.54 -8.29 11.69
C THR A 223 -21.03 -8.11 11.66
N PHE A 224 -20.32 -8.73 12.60
CA PHE A 224 -18.85 -8.73 12.67
C PHE A 224 -18.31 -10.13 12.38
N THR A 225 -17.58 -10.30 11.26
CA THR A 225 -17.09 -11.63 10.85
C THR A 225 -15.69 -11.96 11.38
N GLY A 226 -14.94 -10.98 11.88
CA GLY A 226 -13.50 -11.10 12.09
C GLY A 226 -12.73 -11.00 10.77
N TYR A 227 -11.41 -11.33 10.82
CA TYR A 227 -10.62 -11.36 9.60
C TYR A 227 -11.10 -12.44 8.64
N ARG A 228 -11.12 -12.08 7.35
CA ARG A 228 -11.30 -13.00 6.22
C ARG A 228 -10.13 -12.79 5.26
N TYR A 229 -9.72 -13.86 4.58
CA TYR A 229 -8.53 -13.83 3.73
C TYR A 229 -8.86 -14.42 2.36
N ALA A 230 -8.09 -14.02 1.36
CA ALA A 230 -8.13 -14.54 0.00
C ALA A 230 -9.58 -14.71 -0.54
N GLU A 231 -9.93 -15.92 -0.96
CA GLU A 231 -11.22 -16.25 -1.58
C GLU A 231 -12.41 -15.94 -0.67
N GLU A 232 -12.27 -16.14 0.64
CA GLU A 232 -13.35 -15.85 1.60
C GLU A 232 -13.59 -14.35 1.70
N LEU A 233 -12.54 -13.52 1.72
CA LEU A 233 -12.68 -12.07 1.68
C LEU A 233 -13.30 -11.61 0.37
N ALA A 234 -12.84 -12.15 -0.76
CA ALA A 234 -13.39 -11.83 -2.07
C ALA A 234 -14.87 -12.17 -2.19
N ALA A 235 -15.29 -13.34 -1.67
CA ALA A 235 -16.69 -13.75 -1.65
C ALA A 235 -17.58 -12.84 -0.80
N HIS A 236 -17.10 -12.44 0.40
CA HIS A 236 -17.83 -11.48 1.25
C HIS A 236 -17.97 -10.11 0.58
N LEU A 237 -16.89 -9.59 -0.03
CA LEU A 237 -16.92 -8.33 -0.77
C LEU A 237 -17.87 -8.40 -1.96
N ALA A 238 -17.77 -9.43 -2.80
CA ALA A 238 -18.61 -9.60 -3.97
C ALA A 238 -20.11 -9.70 -3.61
N ALA A 239 -20.45 -10.22 -2.42
CA ALA A 239 -21.82 -10.32 -1.95
C ALA A 239 -22.38 -8.99 -1.42
N ALA A 240 -21.55 -8.00 -1.07
CA ALA A 240 -22.01 -6.68 -0.62
C ALA A 240 -22.61 -5.85 -1.77
N ASP A 241 -23.47 -4.88 -1.42
CA ASP A 241 -24.07 -3.95 -2.39
C ASP A 241 -23.27 -2.66 -2.51
N VAL A 242 -22.67 -2.23 -1.41
CA VAL A 242 -21.78 -1.07 -1.35
C VAL A 242 -20.67 -1.32 -0.33
N MET A 243 -19.45 -0.94 -0.65
CA MET A 243 -18.37 -0.89 0.33
C MET A 243 -18.26 0.53 0.89
N VAL A 244 -18.25 0.67 2.21
CA VAL A 244 -18.10 1.96 2.88
C VAL A 244 -16.71 2.08 3.46
N PHE A 245 -15.99 3.12 3.05
CA PHE A 245 -14.63 3.41 3.47
C PHE A 245 -14.59 4.69 4.33
N PRO A 246 -14.73 4.56 5.66
CA PRO A 246 -14.89 5.71 6.56
C PRO A 246 -13.57 6.34 7.02
N SER A 247 -12.43 5.82 6.59
CA SER A 247 -11.11 6.30 7.01
C SER A 247 -10.84 7.73 6.53
N LEU A 248 -10.22 8.54 7.39
CA LEU A 248 -9.84 9.93 7.10
C LEU A 248 -8.34 10.09 6.79
N THR A 249 -7.53 9.04 6.99
CA THR A 249 -6.06 9.16 7.03
C THR A 249 -5.32 8.09 6.20
N ASP A 250 -6.01 7.34 5.36
CA ASP A 250 -5.36 6.37 4.49
C ASP A 250 -4.67 7.04 3.29
N THR A 251 -3.51 6.51 2.91
CA THR A 251 -2.75 7.02 1.76
C THR A 251 -3.29 6.53 0.42
N PHE A 252 -4.03 5.40 0.41
CA PHE A 252 -4.59 4.80 -0.81
C PHE A 252 -5.89 4.03 -0.54
N GLY A 253 -5.86 3.02 0.37
CA GLY A 253 -6.98 2.11 0.63
C GLY A 253 -7.11 1.03 -0.44
N LEU A 254 -6.25 0.01 -0.40
CA LEU A 254 -6.29 -1.15 -1.34
C LEU A 254 -7.67 -1.78 -1.45
N VAL A 255 -8.41 -1.83 -0.34
CA VAL A 255 -9.75 -2.41 -0.29
C VAL A 255 -10.75 -1.71 -1.22
N ASN A 256 -10.51 -0.44 -1.59
CA ASN A 256 -11.32 0.28 -2.56
C ASN A 256 -11.22 -0.38 -3.94
N LEU A 257 -9.98 -0.70 -4.39
CA LEU A 257 -9.76 -1.42 -5.63
C LEU A 257 -10.31 -2.85 -5.56
N GLU A 258 -10.18 -3.53 -4.43
CA GLU A 258 -10.70 -4.87 -4.21
C GLU A 258 -12.23 -4.92 -4.32
N ALA A 259 -12.92 -3.95 -3.71
CA ALA A 259 -14.37 -3.81 -3.82
C ALA A 259 -14.79 -3.53 -5.28
N MET A 260 -14.14 -2.56 -5.94
CA MET A 260 -14.41 -2.25 -7.34
C MET A 260 -14.13 -3.45 -8.25
N ALA A 261 -13.08 -4.22 -7.99
CA ALA A 261 -12.78 -5.45 -8.71
C ALA A 261 -13.89 -6.51 -8.56
N CYS A 262 -14.56 -6.55 -7.41
CA CYS A 262 -15.75 -7.37 -7.20
C CYS A 262 -17.03 -6.77 -7.83
N GLY A 263 -16.96 -5.64 -8.52
CA GLY A 263 -18.13 -4.92 -9.04
C GLY A 263 -18.95 -4.25 -7.93
N VAL A 264 -18.32 -3.89 -6.82
CA VAL A 264 -18.98 -3.25 -5.68
C VAL A 264 -18.55 -1.79 -5.61
N PRO A 265 -19.49 -0.83 -5.76
CA PRO A 265 -19.19 0.59 -5.69
C PRO A 265 -18.78 1.00 -4.26
N VAL A 266 -17.96 2.05 -4.18
CA VAL A 266 -17.39 2.52 -2.92
C VAL A 266 -18.01 3.84 -2.47
N ALA A 267 -18.36 3.95 -1.19
CA ALA A 267 -18.74 5.19 -0.55
C ALA A 267 -17.64 5.63 0.42
N ALA A 268 -17.17 6.87 0.32
CA ALA A 268 -16.09 7.37 1.16
C ALA A 268 -16.19 8.86 1.42
N PHE A 269 -15.42 9.35 2.40
CA PHE A 269 -15.17 10.78 2.57
C PHE A 269 -14.27 11.33 1.44
N PRO A 270 -14.44 12.60 1.03
CA PRO A 270 -13.60 13.24 0.01
C PRO A 270 -12.25 13.69 0.60
N VAL A 271 -11.42 12.72 0.99
CA VAL A 271 -10.10 12.94 1.59
C VAL A 271 -9.01 12.28 0.75
N ASN A 272 -7.74 12.61 1.02
CA ASN A 272 -6.58 11.99 0.37
C ASN A 272 -6.67 10.46 0.42
N GLY A 273 -6.31 9.80 -0.67
CA GLY A 273 -6.52 8.38 -0.89
C GLY A 273 -7.81 8.12 -1.66
N PRO A 274 -9.01 8.19 -1.04
CA PRO A 274 -10.27 8.02 -1.74
C PRO A 274 -10.46 8.90 -2.98
N ILE A 275 -10.11 10.20 -2.93
CA ILE A 275 -10.24 11.11 -4.08
C ILE A 275 -9.38 10.74 -5.29
N ASP A 276 -8.32 9.97 -5.08
CA ASP A 276 -7.42 9.53 -6.15
C ASP A 276 -7.80 8.16 -6.74
N VAL A 277 -8.56 7.36 -5.98
CA VAL A 277 -8.88 5.97 -6.32
C VAL A 277 -10.31 5.84 -6.81
N ILE A 278 -11.23 6.62 -6.24
CA ILE A 278 -12.66 6.58 -6.55
C ILE A 278 -12.99 7.67 -7.56
N GLN A 279 -13.59 7.28 -8.70
CA GLN A 279 -14.17 8.21 -9.64
C GLN A 279 -15.61 8.51 -9.19
N ASP A 280 -15.81 9.72 -8.59
CA ASP A 280 -17.11 10.13 -8.03
C ASP A 280 -18.21 10.08 -9.10
N GLY A 281 -19.31 9.41 -8.80
CA GLY A 281 -20.44 9.19 -9.71
C GLY A 281 -20.22 8.07 -10.73
N VAL A 282 -19.07 7.38 -10.76
CA VAL A 282 -18.76 6.28 -11.68
C VAL A 282 -18.42 4.99 -10.93
N THR A 283 -17.38 5.00 -10.11
CA THR A 283 -16.93 3.81 -9.37
C THR A 283 -17.28 3.87 -7.89
N GLY A 284 -17.82 4.99 -7.45
CA GLY A 284 -18.22 5.21 -6.08
C GLY A 284 -18.78 6.62 -5.90
N ALA A 285 -19.04 6.97 -4.65
CA ALA A 285 -19.53 8.28 -4.29
C ALA A 285 -18.72 8.87 -3.12
N LEU A 286 -18.35 10.14 -3.26
CA LEU A 286 -17.61 10.91 -2.27
C LEU A 286 -18.54 11.97 -1.67
N ASP A 287 -18.73 11.94 -0.35
CA ASP A 287 -19.53 12.95 0.36
C ASP A 287 -19.05 13.07 1.82
N HIS A 288 -19.22 14.22 2.45
CA HIS A 288 -18.99 14.41 3.88
C HIS A 288 -20.04 13.70 4.76
N ASP A 289 -21.16 13.30 4.18
CA ASP A 289 -22.16 12.41 4.77
C ASP A 289 -22.01 11.01 4.14
N LEU A 290 -21.47 10.05 4.93
CA LEU A 290 -21.27 8.68 4.47
C LEU A 290 -22.58 7.98 4.07
N GLY A 291 -23.69 8.27 4.76
CA GLY A 291 -25.00 7.71 4.42
C GLY A 291 -25.49 8.20 3.07
N LYS A 292 -25.26 9.47 2.74
CA LYS A 292 -25.55 10.04 1.43
C LYS A 292 -24.64 9.44 0.35
N ALA A 293 -23.34 9.33 0.65
CA ALA A 293 -22.39 8.68 -0.25
C ALA A 293 -22.81 7.22 -0.53
N ALA A 294 -23.16 6.45 0.51
CA ALA A 294 -23.55 5.05 0.37
C ALA A 294 -24.84 4.87 -0.47
N ARG A 295 -25.86 5.71 -0.27
CA ARG A 295 -27.07 5.70 -1.08
C ARG A 295 -26.82 6.07 -2.55
N ARG A 296 -25.97 7.07 -2.82
CA ARG A 296 -25.54 7.40 -4.19
C ARG A 296 -24.77 6.25 -4.83
N ALA A 297 -23.86 5.63 -4.10
CA ALA A 297 -23.06 4.52 -4.59
C ALA A 297 -23.91 3.32 -5.02
N LEU A 298 -25.02 3.02 -4.31
CA LEU A 298 -25.96 1.95 -4.70
C LEU A 298 -26.58 2.10 -6.09
N THR A 299 -26.63 3.30 -6.65
CA THR A 299 -27.23 3.57 -7.97
C THR A 299 -26.25 3.42 -9.13
N LEU A 300 -24.97 3.16 -8.84
CA LEU A 300 -23.91 3.10 -9.83
C LEU A 300 -23.81 1.73 -10.49
N ASP A 301 -23.27 1.70 -11.72
CA ASP A 301 -23.10 0.46 -12.49
C ASP A 301 -21.92 -0.37 -11.94
N PRO A 302 -22.17 -1.61 -11.46
CA PRO A 302 -21.12 -2.52 -11.02
C PRO A 302 -20.09 -2.85 -12.10
N LYS A 303 -20.46 -2.81 -13.38
CA LYS A 303 -19.56 -3.06 -14.51
C LYS A 303 -18.50 -1.96 -14.61
N ALA A 304 -18.89 -0.69 -14.46
CA ALA A 304 -17.96 0.44 -14.49
C ALA A 304 -16.92 0.33 -13.36
N CYS A 305 -17.34 -0.12 -12.16
CA CYS A 305 -16.42 -0.41 -11.04
C CYS A 305 -15.38 -1.47 -11.44
N ARG A 306 -15.83 -2.60 -11.99
CA ARG A 306 -14.97 -3.70 -12.42
C ARG A 306 -13.99 -3.27 -13.51
N GLU A 307 -14.46 -2.60 -14.55
CA GLU A 307 -13.64 -2.14 -15.67
C GLU A 307 -12.53 -1.18 -15.21
N ASN A 308 -12.82 -0.30 -14.26
CA ASN A 308 -11.83 0.57 -13.66
C ASN A 308 -10.76 -0.22 -12.92
N ALA A 309 -11.15 -1.18 -12.07
CA ALA A 309 -10.23 -1.99 -11.27
C ALA A 309 -9.32 -2.87 -12.15
N VAL A 310 -9.83 -3.43 -13.25
CA VAL A 310 -9.04 -4.26 -14.19
C VAL A 310 -7.86 -3.49 -14.79
N ARG A 311 -7.97 -2.18 -14.95
CA ARG A 311 -6.85 -1.33 -15.41
C ARG A 311 -5.76 -1.12 -14.35
N CYS A 312 -6.00 -1.54 -13.11
CA CYS A 312 -5.10 -1.37 -11.97
C CYS A 312 -4.48 -2.72 -11.55
N GLY A 313 -3.82 -3.43 -12.48
CA GLY A 313 -3.16 -4.71 -12.19
C GLY A 313 -1.87 -4.56 -11.38
N TRP A 314 -1.48 -5.61 -10.65
CA TRP A 314 -0.21 -5.64 -9.93
C TRP A 314 1.00 -5.67 -10.86
N ASP A 315 0.87 -6.19 -12.08
CA ASP A 315 1.90 -6.15 -13.12
C ASP A 315 2.29 -4.71 -13.49
N ALA A 316 1.30 -3.86 -13.76
CA ALA A 316 1.51 -2.44 -14.05
C ALA A 316 2.13 -1.70 -12.84
N SER A 317 1.65 -1.98 -11.61
CA SER A 317 2.22 -1.44 -10.38
C SER A 317 3.70 -1.83 -10.20
N ALA A 318 4.04 -3.10 -10.44
CA ALA A 318 5.40 -3.60 -10.33
C ALA A 318 6.34 -3.02 -11.40
N ARG A 319 5.87 -2.83 -12.64
CA ARG A 319 6.65 -2.14 -13.70
C ARG A 319 6.91 -0.67 -13.34
N GLU A 320 5.93 0.01 -12.77
CA GLU A 320 6.10 1.39 -12.28
C GLU A 320 7.14 1.46 -11.15
N PHE A 321 7.11 0.48 -10.23
CA PHE A 321 8.12 0.34 -9.17
C PHE A 321 9.51 0.08 -9.75
N GLU A 322 9.64 -0.88 -10.67
CA GLU A 322 10.89 -1.22 -11.37
C GLU A 322 11.49 -0.01 -12.06
N GLY A 323 10.69 0.74 -12.84
CA GLY A 323 11.13 1.95 -13.53
C GLY A 323 11.55 3.10 -12.60
N ASN A 324 11.13 3.05 -11.34
CA ASN A 324 11.55 4.00 -10.32
C ASN A 324 12.84 3.60 -9.59
N LEU A 325 13.25 2.34 -9.67
CA LEU A 325 14.50 1.89 -9.06
C LEU A 325 15.72 2.61 -9.68
N VAL A 326 16.79 2.71 -8.92
CA VAL A 326 18.05 3.29 -9.37
C VAL A 326 19.20 2.34 -9.05
N ALA A 327 20.21 2.28 -9.91
CA ALA A 327 21.41 1.52 -9.63
C ALA A 327 22.10 2.05 -8.37
N CYS A 328 22.53 1.14 -7.48
CA CYS A 328 23.23 1.47 -6.23
C CYS A 328 24.54 2.24 -6.47
N GLN A 329 25.26 1.89 -7.53
CA GLN A 329 26.50 2.58 -7.92
C GLN A 329 26.21 3.63 -9.00
N SER A 330 26.88 4.80 -8.92
CA SER A 330 26.83 5.75 -10.02
C SER A 330 27.57 5.18 -11.23
N ASN A 331 26.99 5.34 -12.43
CA ASN A 331 27.46 4.80 -13.72
C ASN A 331 28.84 5.31 -14.17
N GLN A 332 29.87 5.31 -13.32
CA GLN A 332 31.24 5.57 -13.74
C GLN A 332 31.98 4.30 -14.24
N SER A 333 31.45 3.11 -14.02
CA SER A 333 32.08 1.85 -14.45
C SER A 333 31.43 1.18 -15.69
N SER A 334 30.31 1.68 -16.22
CA SER A 334 29.65 1.05 -17.39
C SER A 334 30.04 1.67 -18.76
N ARG A 335 30.95 2.62 -18.82
CA ARG A 335 31.51 3.09 -20.10
C ARG A 335 32.53 2.14 -20.74
N GLY A 336 32.92 1.06 -20.05
CA GLY A 336 33.89 0.09 -20.56
C GLY A 336 33.32 -1.20 -21.16
N ALA A 337 32.07 -1.54 -20.90
CA ALA A 337 31.52 -2.87 -21.28
C ALA A 337 30.70 -2.90 -22.58
N TRP A 338 30.30 -1.77 -23.11
CA TRP A 338 29.50 -1.68 -24.36
C TRP A 338 30.30 -1.25 -25.61
N ALA A 339 31.62 -1.02 -25.49
CA ALA A 339 32.47 -0.56 -26.60
C ALA A 339 33.23 -1.69 -27.31
N MET A 340 33.08 -2.95 -26.93
CA MET A 340 33.82 -4.09 -27.54
C MET A 340 33.02 -4.96 -28.50
N ASP A 341 31.71 -4.72 -28.74
CA ASP A 341 30.89 -5.56 -29.63
C ASP A 341 30.40 -4.88 -30.92
N ALA A 342 30.91 -3.73 -31.24
CA ALA A 342 30.57 -3.00 -32.47
C ALA A 342 31.71 -2.94 -33.53
N GLY A 343 32.74 -3.82 -33.43
CA GLY A 343 33.95 -3.73 -34.22
C GLY A 343 34.35 -4.96 -35.05
N GLN A 344 33.45 -5.96 -35.25
CA GLN A 344 33.78 -7.07 -36.18
C GLN A 344 32.59 -7.41 -37.05
N GLY A 345 32.44 -6.74 -38.16
CA GLY A 345 31.37 -7.08 -39.13
C GLY A 345 31.33 -6.17 -40.35
N ALA A 346 32.49 -5.81 -40.95
CA ALA A 346 32.50 -5.21 -42.28
C ALA A 346 33.87 -5.32 -42.93
N ALA A 347 34.21 -6.49 -43.47
CA ALA A 347 35.21 -6.63 -44.53
C ALA A 347 35.15 -8.06 -45.09
N ALA A 348 34.33 -8.30 -46.13
CA ALA A 348 34.63 -9.26 -47.19
C ALA A 348 33.56 -9.13 -48.26
N GLY A 349 33.97 -8.75 -49.47
CA GLY A 349 33.24 -9.15 -50.66
C GLY A 349 32.89 -8.04 -51.62
N VAL A 350 33.88 -7.38 -52.26
CA VAL A 350 33.75 -6.88 -53.62
C VAL A 350 35.01 -7.29 -54.37
N GLY A 351 34.82 -8.16 -55.35
CA GLY A 351 35.92 -8.58 -56.25
C GLY A 351 35.43 -9.58 -57.28
N SER A 352 35.29 -9.04 -58.49
CA SER A 352 35.07 -9.68 -59.83
C SER A 352 33.69 -10.15 -60.17
#